data_6f35369a1c29825beaff5ff478f1f54b
#
_entry.id   6f35369a1c29825beaff5ff478f1f54b
#
_cell.length_a   1.000
_cell.length_b   1.000
_cell.length_c   1.000
_cell.angle_alpha   90.00
_cell.angle_beta   90.00
_cell.angle_gamma   90.00
#
_symmetry.space_group_name_H-M   'P 1'
#
loop_
_entity.id
_entity.type
_entity.pdbx_description
1 polymer ?
#
loop_
_entity_poly.entity_id
_entity_poly.type
_entity_poly.pdbx_seq_one_letter_code
_entity_poly.pdbx_strand_id
1 'polypeptide(L)'
;MKGKDLPCLGVLIGLVLWPSVVFAEVKLARPTHYVEDRANVIDAATERSLNGILQELEQKTGAQYIVLTVNSLDGLPIEEFSIALVEAWKLGRAEQDDGLLFTLAMEEREARFEVGYGLEGDLTDLFCGRLLTDVLFPLVRQGKISAGVYQANLRAIQKIAASAGVQLSGIPKLTPRRQGGRRRRLSCFSGLPLILIMLFLFGRGRRGRGMFLLPFMMGGAFGGYRGYGGYGRSGSFGGGSFGGGFGGFGGGMGGGFGGGGASGGW
;
A
#
# COMPACT_ATOMS: atom_id res chain seq x y z
N MET A 1 75.32 2.54 45.94
CA MET A 1 75.48 2.87 44.53
C MET A 1 74.15 2.51 43.80
N LYS A 2 73.54 3.57 43.34
CA LYS A 2 72.51 3.66 42.26
C LYS A 2 71.39 2.64 42.21
N GLY A 3 70.25 3.06 42.80
CA GLY A 3 68.89 2.58 42.47
C GLY A 3 68.53 2.91 41.03
N LYS A 4 67.73 2.06 40.41
CA LYS A 4 67.01 2.37 39.16
C LYS A 4 65.53 2.26 39.45
N ASP A 5 64.92 3.44 39.48
CA ASP A 5 63.49 3.58 39.59
C ASP A 5 62.82 3.10 38.28
N LEU A 6 61.92 2.12 38.40
CA LEU A 6 61.06 1.68 37.32
C LEU A 6 59.76 2.52 37.41
N PRO A 7 59.35 3.26 36.36
CA PRO A 7 58.08 3.91 36.39
C PRO A 7 56.93 2.89 36.17
N CYS A 8 56.00 2.87 37.10
CA CYS A 8 54.71 2.17 36.98
C CYS A 8 53.93 2.73 35.77
N LEU A 9 53.91 1.94 34.70
CA LEU A 9 53.04 2.23 33.54
C LEU A 9 51.60 1.86 33.91
N GLY A 10 50.83 2.87 34.31
CA GLY A 10 49.41 2.71 34.60
C GLY A 10 48.65 2.40 33.31
N VAL A 11 48.23 1.15 33.20
CA VAL A 11 47.29 0.73 32.13
C VAL A 11 45.90 1.28 32.46
N LEU A 12 45.55 2.40 31.83
CA LEU A 12 44.18 2.95 31.81
C LEU A 12 43.33 2.02 30.93
N ILE A 13 42.65 1.05 31.56
CA ILE A 13 41.62 0.25 30.90
C ILE A 13 40.41 1.16 30.70
N GLY A 14 40.29 1.74 29.50
CA GLY A 14 39.10 2.44 29.07
C GLY A 14 37.94 1.46 28.97
N LEU A 15 37.06 1.52 29.94
CA LEU A 15 35.78 0.80 29.91
C LEU A 15 34.93 1.41 28.81
N VAL A 16 34.98 0.81 27.61
CA VAL A 16 34.08 1.16 26.50
C VAL A 16 32.69 0.68 26.89
N LEU A 17 31.88 1.58 27.42
CA LEU A 17 30.44 1.38 27.58
C LEU A 17 29.83 1.23 26.20
N TRP A 18 29.73 0.01 25.72
CA TRP A 18 28.94 -0.33 24.54
C TRP A 18 27.45 -0.12 24.91
N PRO A 19 26.74 0.78 24.25
CA PRO A 19 25.31 0.88 24.50
C PRO A 19 24.67 -0.44 24.08
N SER A 20 24.18 -1.19 25.05
CA SER A 20 23.34 -2.36 24.79
C SER A 20 22.06 -1.81 24.16
N VAL A 21 21.91 -1.98 22.86
CA VAL A 21 20.64 -1.73 22.17
C VAL A 21 19.67 -2.79 22.71
N VAL A 22 18.82 -2.36 23.63
CA VAL A 22 17.72 -3.20 24.12
C VAL A 22 16.70 -3.22 22.99
N PHE A 23 16.70 -4.29 22.20
CA PHE A 23 15.58 -4.55 21.31
C PHE A 23 14.35 -4.81 22.19
N ALA A 24 13.34 -3.98 22.05
CA ALA A 24 12.05 -4.23 22.67
C ALA A 24 11.47 -5.50 22.03
N GLU A 25 11.45 -6.58 22.81
CA GLU A 25 10.87 -7.85 22.39
C GLU A 25 9.34 -7.71 22.40
N VAL A 26 8.71 -7.74 21.22
CA VAL A 26 7.25 -7.71 21.10
C VAL A 26 6.68 -9.00 21.67
N LYS A 27 6.19 -8.98 22.92
CA LYS A 27 5.61 -10.14 23.61
C LYS A 27 4.11 -10.24 23.39
N LEU A 28 3.64 -10.36 22.16
CA LEU A 28 2.27 -10.73 21.91
C LEU A 28 2.13 -12.27 21.83
N ALA A 29 1.20 -12.82 22.61
CA ALA A 29 0.88 -14.24 22.52
C ALA A 29 0.42 -14.60 21.10
N ARG A 30 0.71 -15.82 20.67
CA ARG A 30 0.25 -16.33 19.37
C ARG A 30 -1.26 -16.15 19.22
N PRO A 31 -1.75 -15.77 18.04
CA PRO A 31 -3.17 -15.62 17.78
C PRO A 31 -3.87 -16.97 17.95
N THR A 32 -5.05 -16.94 18.56
CA THR A 32 -5.93 -18.10 18.70
C THR A 32 -7.05 -18.08 17.65
N HIS A 33 -7.28 -16.91 17.08
CA HIS A 33 -8.29 -16.65 16.05
C HIS A 33 -7.65 -15.89 14.89
N TYR A 34 -8.31 -15.86 13.75
CA TYR A 34 -7.86 -15.06 12.59
C TYR A 34 -8.04 -13.57 12.80
N VAL A 35 -8.99 -13.18 13.67
CA VAL A 35 -9.19 -11.80 14.10
C VAL A 35 -8.86 -11.69 15.58
N GLU A 36 -7.81 -10.93 15.88
CA GLU A 36 -7.33 -10.63 17.25
C GLU A 36 -7.62 -9.16 17.54
N ASP A 37 -8.82 -8.87 18.03
CA ASP A 37 -9.26 -7.51 18.38
C ASP A 37 -8.86 -7.14 19.82
N ARG A 38 -7.60 -6.75 20.03
CA ARG A 38 -7.09 -6.35 21.35
C ARG A 38 -7.46 -4.92 21.73
N ALA A 39 -7.78 -4.10 20.75
CA ALA A 39 -8.24 -2.74 20.96
C ALA A 39 -9.75 -2.64 21.23
N ASN A 40 -10.51 -3.74 21.08
CA ASN A 40 -11.97 -3.80 21.20
C ASN A 40 -12.68 -2.75 20.32
N VAL A 41 -12.26 -2.64 19.06
CA VAL A 41 -12.78 -1.68 18.09
C VAL A 41 -13.61 -2.34 16.98
N ILE A 42 -13.64 -3.68 16.95
CA ILE A 42 -14.40 -4.46 15.97
C ILE A 42 -15.67 -4.98 16.66
N ASP A 43 -16.81 -4.80 16.05
CA ASP A 43 -18.04 -5.37 16.58
C ASP A 43 -18.08 -6.90 16.42
N ALA A 44 -18.71 -7.59 17.35
CA ALA A 44 -18.75 -9.06 17.42
C ALA A 44 -19.37 -9.73 16.17
N ALA A 45 -20.19 -9.03 15.39
CA ALA A 45 -20.76 -9.56 14.15
C ALA A 45 -19.73 -9.53 13.03
N THR A 46 -19.00 -8.43 12.91
CA THR A 46 -17.88 -8.27 11.97
C THR A 46 -16.76 -9.25 12.29
N GLU A 47 -16.38 -9.39 13.57
CA GLU A 47 -15.34 -10.31 14.00
C GLU A 47 -15.68 -11.76 13.61
N ARG A 48 -16.88 -12.23 13.94
CA ARG A 48 -17.35 -13.58 13.55
C ARG A 48 -17.37 -13.78 12.05
N SER A 49 -17.83 -12.78 11.30
CA SER A 49 -17.89 -12.87 9.85
C SER A 49 -16.49 -12.96 9.22
N LEU A 50 -15.54 -12.12 9.67
CA LEU A 50 -14.16 -12.17 9.19
C LEU A 50 -13.48 -13.46 9.57
N ASN A 51 -13.61 -13.93 10.81
CA ASN A 51 -13.06 -15.23 11.25
C ASN A 51 -13.53 -16.38 10.35
N GLY A 52 -14.83 -16.44 10.03
CA GLY A 52 -15.37 -17.47 9.15
C GLY A 52 -14.81 -17.39 7.72
N ILE A 53 -14.71 -16.19 7.16
CA ILE A 53 -14.19 -15.98 5.80
C ILE A 53 -12.68 -16.29 5.75
N LEU A 54 -11.91 -15.88 6.75
CA LEU A 54 -10.46 -16.12 6.83
C LEU A 54 -10.14 -17.59 7.01
N GLN A 55 -10.92 -18.29 7.83
CA GLN A 55 -10.81 -19.74 7.96
C GLN A 55 -11.09 -20.45 6.63
N GLU A 56 -12.12 -20.05 5.91
CA GLU A 56 -12.45 -20.60 4.60
C GLU A 56 -11.34 -20.30 3.57
N LEU A 57 -10.75 -19.10 3.63
CA LEU A 57 -9.62 -18.70 2.79
C LEU A 57 -8.44 -19.64 3.01
N GLU A 58 -8.00 -19.84 4.25
CA GLU A 58 -6.88 -20.75 4.57
C GLU A 58 -7.18 -22.18 4.13
N GLN A 59 -8.38 -22.69 4.39
CA GLN A 59 -8.77 -24.05 3.97
C GLN A 59 -8.71 -24.25 2.46
N LYS A 60 -9.02 -23.23 1.67
CA LYS A 60 -9.09 -23.33 0.20
C LYS A 60 -7.81 -22.95 -0.50
N THR A 61 -7.01 -22.07 0.06
CA THR A 61 -5.80 -21.54 -0.58
C THR A 61 -4.52 -21.90 0.17
N GLY A 62 -4.62 -22.18 1.46
CA GLY A 62 -3.49 -22.33 2.37
C GLY A 62 -2.93 -21.03 2.90
N ALA A 63 -3.32 -19.88 2.35
CA ALA A 63 -2.85 -18.59 2.80
C ALA A 63 -3.29 -18.28 4.23
N GLN A 64 -2.34 -17.95 5.08
CA GLN A 64 -2.58 -17.63 6.49
C GLN A 64 -2.71 -16.11 6.66
N TYR A 65 -3.89 -15.66 7.00
CA TYR A 65 -4.18 -14.24 7.13
C TYR A 65 -4.71 -13.90 8.52
N ILE A 66 -3.99 -13.04 9.25
CA ILE A 66 -4.37 -12.56 10.59
C ILE A 66 -4.72 -11.07 10.52
N VAL A 67 -5.81 -10.69 11.18
CA VAL A 67 -6.24 -9.31 11.40
C VAL A 67 -6.03 -8.97 12.87
N LEU A 68 -5.14 -8.04 13.14
CA LEU A 68 -4.78 -7.61 14.49
C LEU A 68 -5.16 -6.15 14.71
N THR A 69 -5.82 -5.86 15.84
CA THR A 69 -5.92 -4.50 16.34
C THR A 69 -5.23 -4.40 17.70
N VAL A 70 -4.51 -3.31 17.91
CA VAL A 70 -3.83 -3.01 19.18
C VAL A 70 -4.10 -1.58 19.61
N ASN A 71 -3.99 -1.34 20.92
CA ASN A 71 -4.10 0.02 21.42
C ASN A 71 -2.85 0.83 21.10
N SER A 72 -1.66 0.28 21.38
CA SER A 72 -0.38 0.93 21.16
C SER A 72 0.65 -0.04 20.57
N LEU A 73 1.65 0.52 19.92
CA LEU A 73 2.84 -0.19 19.41
C LEU A 73 4.00 -0.16 20.41
N ASP A 74 3.78 0.35 21.62
CA ASP A 74 4.80 0.47 22.69
C ASP A 74 6.06 1.24 22.24
N GLY A 75 5.87 2.23 21.35
CA GLY A 75 6.94 3.09 20.85
C GLY A 75 7.74 2.51 19.68
N LEU A 76 7.37 1.36 19.16
CA LEU A 76 7.96 0.79 17.95
C LEU A 76 7.30 1.37 16.68
N PRO A 77 8.06 1.53 15.58
CA PRO A 77 7.47 1.75 14.27
C PRO A 77 6.55 0.58 13.89
N ILE A 78 5.44 0.85 13.19
CA ILE A 78 4.48 -0.18 12.81
C ILE A 78 5.10 -1.25 11.90
N GLU A 79 6.11 -0.89 11.12
CA GLU A 79 6.89 -1.81 10.29
C GLU A 79 7.64 -2.84 11.14
N GLU A 80 8.42 -2.36 12.10
CA GLU A 80 9.20 -3.23 12.98
C GLU A 80 8.29 -4.10 13.85
N PHE A 81 7.21 -3.52 14.36
CA PHE A 81 6.20 -4.24 15.14
C PHE A 81 5.57 -5.37 14.32
N SER A 82 5.14 -5.10 13.09
CA SER A 82 4.48 -6.09 12.23
C SER A 82 5.43 -7.21 11.82
N ILE A 83 6.66 -6.87 11.43
CA ILE A 83 7.70 -7.86 11.08
C ILE A 83 8.01 -8.75 12.28
N ALA A 84 8.24 -8.17 13.46
CA ALA A 84 8.51 -8.94 14.67
C ALA A 84 7.37 -9.93 15.01
N LEU A 85 6.13 -9.54 14.76
CA LEU A 85 4.97 -10.42 14.99
C LEU A 85 4.88 -11.56 13.98
N VAL A 86 5.04 -11.31 12.69
CA VAL A 86 4.96 -12.38 11.68
C VAL A 86 6.07 -13.40 11.86
N GLU A 87 7.26 -12.97 12.30
CA GLU A 87 8.37 -13.85 12.64
C GLU A 87 8.09 -14.65 13.92
N ALA A 88 7.63 -13.99 14.99
CA ALA A 88 7.31 -14.66 16.26
C ALA A 88 6.17 -15.66 16.12
N TRP A 89 5.17 -15.35 15.33
CA TRP A 89 4.03 -16.23 15.08
C TRP A 89 4.30 -17.27 14.00
N LYS A 90 5.36 -17.11 13.22
CA LYS A 90 5.69 -17.94 12.06
C LYS A 90 4.51 -18.02 11.09
N LEU A 91 4.02 -16.84 10.71
CA LEU A 91 2.85 -16.72 9.85
C LEU A 91 3.20 -17.15 8.42
N GLY A 92 2.29 -17.89 7.78
CA GLY A 92 2.51 -18.43 6.45
C GLY A 92 3.24 -19.77 6.42
N ARG A 93 3.12 -20.48 5.31
CA ARG A 93 3.81 -21.76 5.08
C ARG A 93 5.24 -21.54 4.63
N ALA A 94 6.19 -22.28 5.20
CA ALA A 94 7.64 -22.10 5.03
C ALA A 94 8.14 -22.12 3.57
N GLU A 95 7.47 -22.86 2.67
CA GLU A 95 7.88 -22.98 1.27
C GLU A 95 7.09 -22.07 0.32
N GLN A 96 6.02 -21.47 0.82
CA GLN A 96 5.09 -20.69 0.00
C GLN A 96 5.02 -19.24 0.37
N ASP A 97 5.56 -18.88 1.55
CA ASP A 97 5.61 -17.50 2.05
C ASP A 97 4.26 -16.76 1.95
N ASP A 98 3.17 -17.50 2.17
CA ASP A 98 1.78 -17.08 1.93
C ASP A 98 1.10 -16.52 3.18
N GLY A 99 1.88 -15.88 4.03
CA GLY A 99 1.39 -15.17 5.20
C GLY A 99 0.95 -13.74 4.89
N LEU A 100 -0.09 -13.28 5.59
CA LEU A 100 -0.55 -11.89 5.56
C LEU A 100 -0.95 -11.44 6.96
N LEU A 101 -0.40 -10.32 7.41
CA LEU A 101 -0.80 -9.66 8.65
C LEU A 101 -1.37 -8.29 8.34
N PHE A 102 -2.56 -8.01 8.83
CA PHE A 102 -3.09 -6.65 8.91
C PHE A 102 -3.00 -6.17 10.36
N THR A 103 -2.35 -5.03 10.59
CA THR A 103 -2.20 -4.40 11.91
C THR A 103 -2.90 -3.05 11.91
N LEU A 104 -3.68 -2.75 12.94
CA LEU A 104 -4.30 -1.45 13.20
C LEU A 104 -3.91 -0.99 14.60
N ALA A 105 -3.15 0.08 14.71
CA ALA A 105 -2.72 0.71 15.96
C ALA A 105 -3.54 1.97 16.23
N MET A 106 -4.23 1.99 17.37
CA MET A 106 -5.22 3.05 17.65
C MET A 106 -4.60 4.34 18.17
N GLU A 107 -3.58 4.26 19.03
CA GLU A 107 -2.92 5.43 19.62
C GLU A 107 -2.06 6.14 18.59
N GLU A 108 -1.28 5.41 17.81
CA GLU A 108 -0.43 5.94 16.74
C GLU A 108 -1.24 6.35 15.51
N ARG A 109 -2.48 5.87 15.40
CA ARG A 109 -3.36 6.08 14.25
C ARG A 109 -2.74 5.59 12.96
N GLU A 110 -2.17 4.41 13.00
CA GLU A 110 -1.49 3.79 11.89
C GLU A 110 -2.08 2.41 11.57
N ALA A 111 -2.02 2.05 10.30
CA ALA A 111 -2.37 0.71 9.85
C ALA A 111 -1.36 0.21 8.83
N ARG A 112 -1.13 -1.12 8.83
CA ARG A 112 -0.19 -1.76 7.94
C ARG A 112 -0.73 -3.09 7.44
N PHE A 113 -0.48 -3.38 6.17
CA PHE A 113 -0.48 -4.73 5.62
C PHE A 113 0.96 -5.21 5.52
N GLU A 114 1.29 -6.29 6.17
CA GLU A 114 2.57 -6.99 6.03
C GLU A 114 2.34 -8.25 5.20
N VAL A 115 2.96 -8.30 4.02
CA VAL A 115 2.68 -9.30 2.99
C VAL A 115 3.88 -10.23 2.83
N GLY A 116 3.64 -11.53 2.91
CA GLY A 116 4.65 -12.54 2.62
C GLY A 116 4.97 -12.62 1.12
N TYR A 117 6.18 -13.02 0.76
CA TYR A 117 6.68 -13.05 -0.62
C TYR A 117 5.75 -13.81 -1.58
N GLY A 118 5.12 -14.89 -1.13
CA GLY A 118 4.21 -15.67 -1.96
C GLY A 118 2.92 -14.95 -2.35
N LEU A 119 2.56 -13.88 -1.64
CA LEU A 119 1.37 -13.07 -1.90
C LEU A 119 1.67 -11.72 -2.56
N GLU A 120 2.94 -11.30 -2.66
CA GLU A 120 3.30 -9.97 -3.21
C GLU A 120 2.85 -9.79 -4.66
N GLY A 121 2.83 -10.87 -5.45
CA GLY A 121 2.32 -10.84 -6.83
C GLY A 121 0.85 -10.46 -6.92
N ASP A 122 0.08 -10.77 -5.90
CA ASP A 122 -1.35 -10.52 -5.81
C ASP A 122 -1.68 -9.25 -5.02
N LEU A 123 -1.03 -9.12 -3.87
CA LEU A 123 -1.17 -8.00 -2.94
C LEU A 123 0.06 -7.09 -3.02
N THR A 124 0.15 -6.34 -4.12
CA THR A 124 1.25 -5.38 -4.28
C THR A 124 1.14 -4.23 -3.28
N ASP A 125 2.26 -3.59 -2.94
CA ASP A 125 2.31 -2.42 -2.03
C ASP A 125 1.33 -1.33 -2.45
N LEU A 126 1.24 -1.07 -3.76
CA LEU A 126 0.29 -0.09 -4.30
C LEU A 126 -1.17 -0.49 -4.04
N PHE A 127 -1.49 -1.77 -4.15
CA PHE A 127 -2.84 -2.27 -3.86
C PHE A 127 -3.16 -2.15 -2.37
N CYS A 128 -2.26 -2.60 -1.50
CA CYS A 128 -2.38 -2.47 -0.05
C CYS A 128 -2.50 -1.01 0.38
N GLY A 129 -1.65 -0.13 -0.14
CA GLY A 129 -1.72 1.31 0.12
C GLY A 129 -3.07 1.93 -0.26
N ARG A 130 -3.66 1.52 -1.39
CA ARG A 130 -5.02 1.94 -1.77
C ARG A 130 -6.11 1.37 -0.87
N LEU A 131 -5.95 0.18 -0.34
CA LEU A 131 -6.89 -0.35 0.66
C LEU A 131 -6.90 0.52 1.92
N LEU A 132 -5.73 0.97 2.36
CA LEU A 132 -5.62 1.88 3.50
C LEU A 132 -6.22 3.25 3.18
N THR A 133 -5.76 3.91 2.11
CA THR A 133 -6.11 5.30 1.81
C THR A 133 -7.53 5.49 1.30
N ASP A 134 -8.03 4.59 0.46
CA ASP A 134 -9.32 4.77 -0.24
C ASP A 134 -10.47 4.07 0.49
N VAL A 135 -10.17 3.09 1.38
CA VAL A 135 -11.20 2.27 2.03
C VAL A 135 -11.16 2.42 3.55
N LEU A 136 -10.02 2.10 4.19
CA LEU A 136 -9.91 2.07 5.64
C LEU A 136 -10.00 3.47 6.25
N PHE A 137 -9.07 4.35 5.91
CA PHE A 137 -8.92 5.65 6.55
C PHE A 137 -10.15 6.56 6.44
N PRO A 138 -10.87 6.63 5.31
CA PRO A 138 -12.10 7.43 5.24
C PRO A 138 -13.18 6.96 6.21
N LEU A 139 -13.28 5.65 6.47
CA LEU A 139 -14.25 5.08 7.40
C LEU A 139 -13.79 5.27 8.85
N VAL A 140 -12.51 5.06 9.13
CA VAL A 140 -11.94 5.26 10.46
C VAL A 140 -12.08 6.71 10.90
N ARG A 141 -11.79 7.68 10.03
CA ARG A 141 -12.00 9.13 10.29
C ARG A 141 -13.46 9.49 10.60
N GLN A 142 -14.41 8.69 10.11
CA GLN A 142 -15.84 8.83 10.42
C GLN A 142 -16.26 8.10 11.72
N GLY A 143 -15.32 7.49 12.44
CA GLY A 143 -15.62 6.66 13.61
C GLY A 143 -16.19 5.27 13.28
N LYS A 144 -16.20 4.87 12.01
CA LYS A 144 -16.72 3.57 11.54
C LYS A 144 -15.59 2.56 11.40
N ILE A 145 -14.86 2.32 12.49
CA ILE A 145 -13.63 1.52 12.49
C ILE A 145 -13.91 0.08 12.05
N SER A 146 -14.88 -0.57 12.69
CA SER A 146 -15.27 -1.95 12.37
C SER A 146 -15.63 -2.14 10.89
N ALA A 147 -16.42 -1.20 10.31
CA ALA A 147 -16.76 -1.24 8.90
C ALA A 147 -15.55 -1.00 7.99
N GLY A 148 -14.61 -0.14 8.41
CA GLY A 148 -13.35 0.13 7.69
C GLY A 148 -12.48 -1.12 7.64
N VAL A 149 -12.24 -1.74 8.79
CA VAL A 149 -11.49 -2.99 8.91
C VAL A 149 -12.14 -4.07 8.06
N TYR A 150 -13.46 -4.28 8.20
CA TYR A 150 -14.17 -5.27 7.39
C TYR A 150 -13.99 -5.07 5.89
N GLN A 151 -14.23 -3.86 5.39
CA GLN A 151 -14.19 -3.59 3.95
C GLN A 151 -12.79 -3.68 3.36
N ALA A 152 -11.77 -3.20 4.07
CA ALA A 152 -10.39 -3.25 3.60
C ALA A 152 -9.91 -4.72 3.53
N ASN A 153 -10.11 -5.47 4.61
CA ASN A 153 -9.69 -6.86 4.67
C ASN A 153 -10.48 -7.75 3.71
N LEU A 154 -11.80 -7.52 3.55
CA LEU A 154 -12.61 -8.27 2.58
C LEU A 154 -12.08 -8.13 1.15
N ARG A 155 -11.60 -6.94 0.76
CA ARG A 155 -11.01 -6.73 -0.58
C ARG A 155 -9.67 -7.43 -0.75
N ALA A 156 -8.84 -7.47 0.29
CA ALA A 156 -7.60 -8.25 0.28
C ALA A 156 -7.91 -9.76 0.13
N ILE A 157 -8.85 -10.28 0.92
CA ILE A 157 -9.32 -11.66 0.84
C ILE A 157 -9.83 -11.99 -0.56
N GLN A 158 -10.67 -11.12 -1.14
CA GLN A 158 -11.21 -11.32 -2.49
C GLN A 158 -10.12 -11.36 -3.56
N LYS A 159 -9.07 -10.56 -3.39
CA LYS A 159 -7.95 -10.53 -4.31
C LYS A 159 -7.17 -11.84 -4.26
N ILE A 160 -6.85 -12.34 -3.05
CA ILE A 160 -6.19 -13.64 -2.86
C ILE A 160 -7.04 -14.78 -3.43
N ALA A 161 -8.34 -14.81 -3.10
CA ALA A 161 -9.25 -15.84 -3.59
C ALA A 161 -9.36 -15.84 -5.13
N ALA A 162 -9.39 -14.66 -5.74
CA ALA A 162 -9.46 -14.51 -7.20
C ALA A 162 -8.20 -15.04 -7.89
N SER A 163 -7.01 -14.77 -7.34
CA SER A 163 -5.73 -15.27 -7.87
C SER A 163 -5.63 -16.78 -7.77
N ALA A 164 -6.09 -17.34 -6.65
CA ALA A 164 -6.16 -18.78 -6.45
C ALA A 164 -7.29 -19.47 -7.23
N GLY A 165 -8.16 -18.71 -7.90
CA GLY A 165 -9.31 -19.25 -8.65
C GLY A 165 -10.39 -19.87 -7.77
N VAL A 166 -10.44 -19.54 -6.47
CA VAL A 166 -11.40 -20.09 -5.51
C VAL A 166 -12.56 -19.14 -5.25
N GLN A 167 -13.73 -19.70 -4.97
CA GLN A 167 -14.90 -18.94 -4.53
C GLN A 167 -15.11 -19.16 -3.04
N LEU A 168 -15.24 -18.07 -2.28
CA LEU A 168 -15.52 -18.09 -0.85
C LEU A 168 -17.02 -17.90 -0.61
N SER A 169 -17.54 -18.70 0.31
CA SER A 169 -18.94 -18.63 0.77
C SER A 169 -19.06 -17.42 1.72
N GLY A 170 -20.09 -16.63 1.66
CA GLY A 170 -20.28 -15.52 2.60
C GLY A 170 -19.61 -14.20 2.20
N ILE A 171 -18.86 -14.17 1.12
CA ILE A 171 -18.45 -12.89 0.55
C ILE A 171 -19.63 -12.31 -0.24
N PRO A 172 -20.14 -11.12 0.10
CA PRO A 172 -21.12 -10.44 -0.73
C PRO A 172 -20.50 -10.27 -2.13
N LYS A 173 -21.19 -10.74 -3.17
CA LYS A 173 -20.76 -10.46 -4.55
C LYS A 173 -20.69 -8.96 -4.68
N LEU A 174 -19.48 -8.42 -4.70
CA LEU A 174 -19.28 -7.02 -5.07
C LEU A 174 -19.74 -6.94 -6.52
N THR A 175 -20.97 -6.50 -6.73
CA THR A 175 -21.33 -5.97 -8.03
C THR A 175 -20.34 -4.84 -8.28
N PRO A 176 -19.52 -4.93 -9.36
CA PRO A 176 -18.61 -3.86 -9.66
C PRO A 176 -19.47 -2.60 -9.72
N ARG A 177 -19.29 -1.71 -8.74
CA ARG A 177 -19.90 -0.38 -8.78
C ARG A 177 -19.36 0.21 -10.05
N ARG A 178 -20.13 0.10 -11.13
CA ARG A 178 -19.86 0.82 -12.36
C ARG A 178 -19.63 2.23 -11.88
N GLN A 179 -18.37 2.61 -11.77
CA GLN A 179 -18.03 4.02 -11.71
C GLN A 179 -18.69 4.55 -12.97
N GLY A 180 -19.87 5.12 -12.76
CA GLY A 180 -20.53 5.89 -13.76
C GLY A 180 -19.56 7.02 -14.06
N GLY A 181 -18.59 6.70 -14.89
CA GLY A 181 -17.82 7.70 -15.56
C GLY A 181 -18.89 8.54 -16.22
N ARG A 182 -19.21 9.64 -15.58
CA ARG A 182 -19.95 10.73 -16.17
C ARG A 182 -19.06 11.17 -17.30
N ARG A 183 -19.04 10.34 -18.38
CA ARG A 183 -18.62 10.78 -19.69
C ARG A 183 -19.54 11.98 -19.91
N ARG A 184 -19.04 13.15 -19.55
CA ARG A 184 -19.50 14.37 -20.15
C ARG A 184 -19.40 14.09 -21.63
N ARG A 185 -20.50 13.62 -22.20
CA ARG A 185 -20.71 13.73 -23.63
C ARG A 185 -20.62 15.22 -23.85
N LEU A 186 -19.42 15.70 -24.18
CA LEU A 186 -19.28 16.94 -24.88
C LEU A 186 -20.16 16.72 -26.11
N SER A 187 -21.37 17.21 -26.02
CA SER A 187 -22.22 17.29 -27.15
C SER A 187 -21.52 18.22 -28.13
N CYS A 188 -20.83 17.65 -29.11
CA CYS A 188 -20.17 18.40 -30.18
C CYS A 188 -21.18 19.19 -31.00
N PHE A 189 -22.47 19.09 -30.65
CA PHE A 189 -23.56 19.81 -31.29
C PHE A 189 -23.82 21.21 -30.74
N SER A 190 -23.24 21.60 -29.62
CA SER A 190 -23.48 22.93 -29.06
C SER A 190 -22.75 24.07 -29.79
N GLY A 191 -21.82 23.77 -30.68
CA GLY A 191 -21.14 24.76 -31.50
C GLY A 191 -21.79 25.04 -32.85
N LEU A 192 -22.62 24.13 -33.36
CA LEU A 192 -23.24 24.21 -34.68
C LEU A 192 -24.17 25.42 -34.83
N PRO A 193 -25.06 25.77 -33.86
CA PRO A 193 -25.90 26.95 -33.97
C PRO A 193 -25.07 28.25 -33.94
N LEU A 194 -23.99 28.30 -33.20
CA LEU A 194 -23.13 29.48 -33.14
C LEU A 194 -22.40 29.73 -34.48
N ILE A 195 -21.93 28.65 -35.13
CA ILE A 195 -21.34 28.73 -36.49
C ILE A 195 -22.35 29.16 -37.51
N LEU A 196 -23.58 28.66 -37.46
CA LEU A 196 -24.67 29.06 -38.36
C LEU A 196 -25.09 30.53 -38.13
N ILE A 197 -25.14 30.99 -36.89
CA ILE A 197 -25.42 32.40 -36.56
C ILE A 197 -24.28 33.28 -37.06
N MET A 198 -23.05 32.88 -36.92
CA MET A 198 -21.89 33.61 -37.42
C MET A 198 -21.88 33.70 -38.95
N LEU A 199 -22.19 32.58 -39.63
CA LEU A 199 -22.35 32.57 -41.08
C LEU A 199 -23.50 33.44 -41.56
N PHE A 200 -24.61 33.49 -40.83
CA PHE A 200 -25.77 34.32 -41.14
C PHE A 200 -25.54 35.83 -40.93
N LEU A 201 -24.78 36.17 -39.87
CA LEU A 201 -24.42 37.56 -39.56
C LEU A 201 -23.35 38.11 -40.50
N PHE A 202 -22.42 37.32 -40.91
CA PHE A 202 -21.32 37.73 -41.79
C PHE A 202 -21.60 37.50 -43.27
N GLY A 203 -22.59 36.62 -43.61
CA GLY A 203 -22.97 36.36 -45.01
C GLY A 203 -23.85 37.43 -45.67
N ARG A 204 -24.39 38.41 -44.91
CA ARG A 204 -25.31 39.45 -45.44
C ARG A 204 -24.67 40.79 -45.72
N GLY A 205 -23.35 40.81 -45.92
CA GLY A 205 -22.60 42.03 -46.17
C GLY A 205 -21.95 42.12 -47.56
N ARG A 206 -22.69 42.68 -48.48
CA ARG A 206 -22.20 43.45 -49.67
C ARG A 206 -21.19 42.76 -50.61
N ARG A 207 -21.66 42.60 -51.86
CA ARG A 207 -20.83 42.53 -53.07
C ARG A 207 -19.55 43.38 -52.96
N GLY A 208 -18.39 42.72 -53.05
CA GLY A 208 -17.17 43.44 -53.42
C GLY A 208 -15.98 43.27 -52.47
N ARG A 209 -14.94 42.67 -53.01
CA ARG A 209 -13.56 42.78 -52.56
C ARG A 209 -13.21 42.18 -51.21
N GLY A 210 -12.89 40.92 -51.18
CA GLY A 210 -12.36 40.27 -49.99
C GLY A 210 -11.85 38.85 -50.20
N MET A 211 -11.36 38.53 -51.40
CA MET A 211 -10.78 37.22 -51.71
C MET A 211 -9.32 37.17 -51.27
N PHE A 212 -9.02 37.59 -50.01
CA PHE A 212 -7.63 37.62 -49.57
C PHE A 212 -7.31 36.96 -48.22
N LEU A 213 -8.32 36.33 -47.59
CA LEU A 213 -8.08 35.71 -46.27
C LEU A 213 -8.22 34.19 -46.24
N LEU A 214 -8.46 33.51 -47.37
CA LEU A 214 -8.60 32.06 -47.45
C LEU A 214 -7.31 31.24 -47.45
N PRO A 215 -6.11 31.75 -47.76
CA PRO A 215 -4.89 30.93 -47.68
C PRO A 215 -4.32 30.80 -46.26
N PHE A 216 -4.77 31.62 -45.30
CA PHE A 216 -4.11 31.59 -43.97
C PHE A 216 -4.69 30.53 -42.97
N MET A 217 -5.85 29.99 -43.22
CA MET A 217 -6.42 28.96 -42.35
C MET A 217 -6.22 27.51 -42.80
N MET A 218 -5.58 27.28 -43.96
CA MET A 218 -5.37 25.92 -44.49
C MET A 218 -3.93 25.45 -44.42
N GLY A 219 -3.06 26.19 -43.75
CA GLY A 219 -1.61 25.90 -43.63
C GLY A 219 -1.17 25.17 -42.38
N GLY A 220 -2.10 24.68 -41.52
CA GLY A 220 -1.73 24.10 -40.22
C GLY A 220 -1.97 22.60 -40.05
N ALA A 221 -2.39 21.86 -41.07
CA ALA A 221 -2.85 20.50 -40.89
C ALA A 221 -2.01 19.40 -41.59
N PHE A 222 -0.91 19.74 -42.25
CA PHE A 222 -0.03 18.69 -42.83
C PHE A 222 1.44 19.09 -42.68
N GLY A 223 2.10 18.48 -41.75
CA GLY A 223 3.56 18.60 -41.62
C GLY A 223 4.01 18.16 -40.24
N GLY A 224 4.44 16.92 -40.14
CA GLY A 224 5.72 16.58 -39.69
C GLY A 224 5.83 15.34 -38.86
N TYR A 225 5.74 14.19 -39.50
CA TYR A 225 6.49 13.03 -39.05
C TYR A 225 7.96 13.28 -39.34
N ARG A 226 8.78 13.41 -38.28
CA ARG A 226 10.18 12.96 -38.20
C ARG A 226 10.91 13.77 -37.12
N GLY A 227 11.43 13.05 -36.17
CA GLY A 227 12.29 13.59 -35.13
C GLY A 227 12.71 12.47 -34.17
N TYR A 228 13.46 11.56 -34.67
CA TYR A 228 14.32 10.62 -33.97
C TYR A 228 15.39 11.43 -33.23
N GLY A 229 15.59 11.16 -31.92
CA GLY A 229 16.84 11.49 -31.23
C GLY A 229 16.72 12.68 -30.28
N GLY A 230 16.85 12.38 -29.02
CA GLY A 230 17.06 13.39 -27.97
C GLY A 230 17.23 12.72 -26.62
N TYR A 231 18.43 12.27 -26.31
CA TYR A 231 18.87 11.95 -24.97
C TYR A 231 18.58 13.15 -24.07
N GLY A 232 17.77 12.97 -23.06
CA GLY A 232 17.42 14.05 -22.15
C GLY A 232 17.25 13.53 -20.73
N ARG A 233 18.34 13.41 -20.00
CA ARG A 233 18.49 13.59 -18.56
C ARG A 233 17.33 13.08 -17.70
N SER A 234 17.50 11.87 -17.23
CA SER A 234 16.92 11.39 -15.99
C SER A 234 17.33 12.34 -14.85
N GLY A 235 16.39 13.08 -14.33
CA GLY A 235 16.49 13.67 -13.01
C GLY A 235 16.49 12.56 -12.00
N SER A 236 17.67 12.17 -11.55
CA SER A 236 17.85 11.31 -10.40
C SER A 236 17.34 12.06 -9.17
N PHE A 237 16.14 11.78 -8.74
CA PHE A 237 15.79 11.97 -7.36
C PHE A 237 16.51 10.88 -6.59
N GLY A 238 17.53 11.29 -5.84
CA GLY A 238 18.27 10.44 -4.94
C GLY A 238 17.33 9.85 -3.90
N GLY A 239 16.88 8.64 -4.16
CA GLY A 239 16.40 7.74 -3.15
C GLY A 239 17.60 7.36 -2.32
N GLY A 240 17.66 7.79 -1.08
CA GLY A 240 18.63 7.31 -0.10
C GLY A 240 18.40 5.81 0.07
N SER A 241 19.23 5.04 -0.62
CA SER A 241 19.38 3.62 -0.36
C SER A 241 20.06 3.49 1.00
N PHE A 242 19.30 3.28 2.03
CA PHE A 242 19.83 2.66 3.24
C PHE A 242 19.97 1.16 2.96
N GLY A 243 21.03 0.86 2.24
CA GLY A 243 21.51 -0.51 2.13
C GLY A 243 22.06 -0.98 3.46
N GLY A 244 21.20 -1.36 4.37
CA GLY A 244 21.51 -2.21 5.50
C GLY A 244 21.33 -3.65 5.03
N GLY A 245 22.40 -4.26 4.54
CA GLY A 245 22.41 -5.68 4.29
C GLY A 245 22.26 -6.41 5.63
N PHE A 246 21.05 -6.81 5.97
CA PHE A 246 20.84 -7.82 6.98
C PHE A 246 21.08 -9.18 6.32
N GLY A 247 22.20 -9.79 6.73
CA GLY A 247 22.58 -11.14 6.35
C GLY A 247 21.44 -12.09 6.64
N GLY A 248 21.23 -13.04 5.72
CA GLY A 248 20.16 -14.00 5.76
C GLY A 248 20.02 -14.68 7.11
N PHE A 249 18.88 -14.56 7.72
CA PHE A 249 18.45 -15.41 8.80
C PHE A 249 17.96 -16.74 8.18
N GLY A 250 18.91 -17.65 8.05
CA GLY A 250 18.59 -19.03 7.69
C GLY A 250 17.96 -19.73 8.88
N GLY A 251 16.79 -20.28 8.72
CA GLY A 251 16.29 -21.37 9.51
C GLY A 251 15.14 -21.06 10.46
N GLY A 252 13.93 -21.20 9.98
CA GLY A 252 12.73 -21.39 10.78
C GLY A 252 11.58 -21.78 9.85
N MET A 253 10.75 -22.73 10.25
CA MET A 253 9.53 -23.08 9.52
C MET A 253 8.54 -21.92 9.60
N GLY A 254 8.77 -20.85 8.80
CA GLY A 254 7.91 -19.69 8.67
C GLY A 254 8.15 -19.10 7.30
N GLY A 255 7.12 -18.53 6.70
CA GLY A 255 7.23 -17.85 5.43
C GLY A 255 8.22 -16.68 5.51
N GLY A 256 8.93 -16.39 4.41
CA GLY A 256 9.79 -15.21 4.29
C GLY A 256 8.93 -13.96 4.15
N PHE A 257 9.22 -12.96 4.97
CA PHE A 257 8.66 -11.62 4.85
C PHE A 257 9.80 -10.68 4.49
N GLY A 258 9.69 -9.97 3.38
CA GLY A 258 10.72 -9.05 2.89
C GLY A 258 10.40 -7.60 3.11
N GLY A 259 9.43 -7.31 3.97
CA GLY A 259 8.93 -5.95 4.15
C GLY A 259 8.02 -5.48 3.02
N GLY A 260 7.49 -6.40 2.22
CA GLY A 260 6.43 -6.12 1.27
C GLY A 260 5.15 -5.72 2.00
N GLY A 261 4.37 -4.82 1.39
CA GLY A 261 3.14 -4.32 1.97
C GLY A 261 3.06 -2.79 1.97
N ALA A 262 2.15 -2.25 2.76
CA ALA A 262 2.00 -0.79 2.87
C ALA A 262 1.56 -0.41 4.27
N SER A 263 2.06 0.72 4.73
CA SER A 263 1.64 1.39 5.96
C SER A 263 1.11 2.79 5.68
N GLY A 264 0.41 3.34 6.63
CA GLY A 264 -0.05 4.73 6.61
C GLY A 264 -0.86 5.12 7.83
N GLY A 265 -1.08 6.42 7.98
CA GLY A 265 -1.81 7.02 9.10
C GLY A 265 -3.09 7.75 8.70
N TRP A 266 -4.01 7.94 9.68
CA TRP A 266 -5.28 8.67 9.50
C TRP A 266 -5.48 9.81 10.50
#